data_2876b17daa078bf58776a854e36dacd0
#
_entry.id   2876b17daa078bf58776a854e36dacd0
#
_cell.length_a   1.000
_cell.length_b   1.000
_cell.length_c   1.000
_cell.angle_alpha   90.00
_cell.angle_beta   90.00
_cell.angle_gamma   90.00
#
_symmetry.space_group_name_H-M   'P 1'
#
loop_
_entity.id
_entity.type
_entity.pdbx_description
1 polymer ?
#
loop_
_entity_poly.entity_id
_entity_poly.type
_entity_poly.pdbx_seq_one_letter_code
_entity_poly.pdbx_strand_id
1 'polypeptide(L)'
;MNNEYLAYKKWQPFLLGLCAAIGMFGGYKLKLAESNNIASHKDKDPSYFVHQKTQDALSYIQTKYVDSLKNEALSEFLISQLTYALDPYSEYISANHLQEYMDEMDGGYQGIGMEYQLIHDKLIVSKIISQGPISKTAIALGDEILSINNHVINFQNSKSDSINAFIKASNDTIDLVWKKQLNAEVTKSKVIRENIETSTIGTVFSPYDKTIYIKIKLFGDRTYREFMEVLENYVFEHKCTNLILDLRDNQGGLVHIAADILNQLVQEKDVLLFRTSGRQVISKEYKSLGKPFFKLNKIIVLINEKTASAAEIVAGSLQDLNLATIIGTPSFGKGTILEQFNLADGSALRIATSRIYLPSGRCIQKSYNQSADSISNWLSPFRSDTNSILISNGKKIINGQAIYPDLLVSNPVAEPNSSDDVKDIALKLALNNIQSLKNLIGDDVEKIDDKTIDLFLKTKLKDWEN
;
A
#
# COMPACT_ATOMS: atom_id res chain seq x y z
N MET A 1 10.22 86.58 32.38
CA MET A 1 9.80 85.24 31.92
C MET A 1 8.75 85.24 30.81
N ASN A 2 8.47 86.36 30.09
CA ASN A 2 7.36 86.41 29.13
C ASN A 2 7.77 86.53 27.62
N ASN A 3 9.02 86.76 27.31
CA ASN A 3 9.40 86.93 25.89
C ASN A 3 9.75 85.61 25.15
N GLU A 4 10.25 84.61 25.81
CA GLU A 4 10.54 83.32 25.18
C GLU A 4 9.27 82.52 24.89
N TYR A 5 8.29 82.59 25.76
CA TYR A 5 7.03 81.90 25.57
C TYR A 5 6.20 82.44 24.40
N LEU A 6 6.29 83.75 24.18
CA LEU A 6 5.62 84.40 23.00
C LEU A 6 6.31 84.09 21.70
N ALA A 7 7.63 83.94 21.70
CA ALA A 7 8.40 83.50 20.54
C ALA A 7 8.09 82.04 20.15
N TYR A 8 7.99 81.14 21.14
CA TYR A 8 7.62 79.74 20.91
C TYR A 8 6.20 79.63 20.28
N LYS A 9 5.25 80.40 20.78
CA LYS A 9 3.86 80.35 20.26
C LYS A 9 3.73 80.82 18.80
N LYS A 10 4.62 81.75 18.34
CA LYS A 10 4.70 82.19 16.95
C LYS A 10 5.25 81.13 16.01
N TRP A 11 6.17 80.27 16.47
CA TRP A 11 6.78 79.19 15.70
C TRP A 11 6.01 77.89 15.72
N GLN A 12 5.09 77.72 16.64
CA GLN A 12 4.36 76.48 16.81
C GLN A 12 3.57 76.00 15.55
N PRO A 13 2.83 76.85 14.83
CA PRO A 13 2.18 76.42 13.57
C PRO A 13 3.18 76.00 12.49
N PHE A 14 4.33 76.67 12.44
CA PHE A 14 5.41 76.30 11.49
C PHE A 14 6.00 74.96 11.82
N LEU A 15 6.31 74.69 13.07
CA LEU A 15 6.81 73.38 13.53
C LEU A 15 5.81 72.25 13.29
N LEU A 16 4.53 72.48 13.56
CA LEU A 16 3.47 71.49 13.28
C LEU A 16 3.36 71.23 11.74
N GLY A 17 3.44 72.29 10.93
CA GLY A 17 3.48 72.10 9.46
C GLY A 17 4.69 71.35 8.96
N LEU A 18 5.86 71.58 9.56
CA LEU A 18 7.10 70.88 9.24
C LEU A 18 7.02 69.39 9.63
N CYS A 19 6.50 69.09 10.81
CA CYS A 19 6.26 67.70 11.26
C CYS A 19 5.27 66.95 10.36
N ALA A 20 4.18 67.61 9.96
CA ALA A 20 3.22 67.04 9.02
C ALA A 20 3.84 66.78 7.64
N ALA A 21 4.64 67.73 7.12
CA ALA A 21 5.35 67.57 5.84
C ALA A 21 6.36 66.43 5.89
N ILE A 22 7.15 66.32 6.98
CA ILE A 22 8.08 65.22 7.18
C ILE A 22 7.34 63.88 7.28
N GLY A 23 6.22 63.83 8.00
CA GLY A 23 5.36 62.63 8.09
C GLY A 23 4.79 62.18 6.74
N MET A 24 4.28 63.14 5.95
CA MET A 24 3.77 62.86 4.59
C MET A 24 4.89 62.41 3.65
N PHE A 25 6.06 63.06 3.70
CA PHE A 25 7.20 62.69 2.86
C PHE A 25 7.77 61.32 3.29
N GLY A 26 7.85 61.06 4.58
CA GLY A 26 8.24 59.73 5.11
C GLY A 26 7.28 58.62 4.70
N GLY A 27 5.96 58.88 4.83
CA GLY A 27 4.91 57.93 4.39
C GLY A 27 4.93 57.72 2.88
N TYR A 28 5.15 58.78 2.10
CA TYR A 28 5.29 58.66 0.63
C TYR A 28 6.54 57.86 0.22
N LYS A 29 7.68 58.07 0.90
CA LYS A 29 8.91 57.27 0.68
C LYS A 29 8.74 55.81 1.08
N LEU A 30 8.08 55.52 2.18
CA LEU A 30 7.75 54.16 2.61
C LEU A 30 6.84 53.48 1.58
N LYS A 31 5.81 54.16 1.08
CA LYS A 31 4.92 53.64 0.05
C LYS A 31 5.65 53.40 -1.28
N LEU A 32 6.56 54.28 -1.66
CA LEU A 32 7.44 54.06 -2.82
C LEU A 32 8.41 52.89 -2.63
N ALA A 33 8.96 52.71 -1.45
CA ALA A 33 9.82 51.56 -1.14
C ALA A 33 9.05 50.22 -1.18
N GLU A 34 7.82 50.22 -0.72
CA GLU A 34 6.92 49.06 -0.80
C GLU A 34 6.55 48.78 -2.27
N SER A 35 6.22 49.81 -3.07
CA SER A 35 5.91 49.66 -4.50
C SER A 35 7.12 49.22 -5.33
N ASN A 36 8.33 49.70 -4.99
CA ASN A 36 9.57 49.24 -5.64
C ASN A 36 9.96 47.82 -5.25
N ASN A 37 9.63 47.37 -4.05
CA ASN A 37 9.76 45.96 -3.67
C ASN A 37 8.82 45.06 -4.48
N ILE A 38 7.61 45.50 -4.78
CA ILE A 38 6.70 44.77 -5.65
C ILE A 38 7.21 44.76 -7.11
N ALA A 39 7.82 45.84 -7.58
CA ALA A 39 8.39 45.94 -8.94
C ALA A 39 9.70 45.12 -9.10
N SER A 40 10.51 44.97 -8.03
CA SER A 40 11.73 44.15 -8.06
C SER A 40 11.47 42.66 -8.03
N HIS A 41 10.21 42.23 -7.91
CA HIS A 41 9.82 40.83 -7.91
C HIS A 41 9.62 40.22 -9.32
N LYS A 42 9.80 41.00 -10.40
CA LYS A 42 9.65 40.51 -11.78
C LYS A 42 10.68 39.42 -12.16
N ASP A 43 11.80 39.32 -11.44
CA ASP A 43 12.86 38.35 -11.68
C ASP A 43 12.90 37.24 -10.61
N LYS A 44 11.90 37.17 -9.73
CA LYS A 44 11.84 36.05 -8.74
C LYS A 44 11.21 34.82 -9.36
N ASP A 45 11.78 33.68 -9.03
CA ASP A 45 11.31 32.34 -9.38
C ASP A 45 9.77 32.27 -9.27
N PRO A 46 9.06 31.79 -10.29
CA PRO A 46 7.62 31.61 -10.23
C PRO A 46 7.12 30.88 -8.98
N SER A 47 7.94 30.01 -8.39
CA SER A 47 7.64 29.31 -7.15
C SER A 47 7.43 30.23 -5.96
N TYR A 48 8.14 31.36 -5.89
CA TYR A 48 8.00 32.37 -4.84
C TYR A 48 6.58 33.00 -4.81
N PHE A 49 6.05 33.33 -5.96
CA PHE A 49 4.70 33.91 -6.05
C PHE A 49 3.61 32.91 -5.67
N VAL A 50 3.77 31.65 -6.04
CA VAL A 50 2.82 30.59 -5.66
C VAL A 50 2.81 30.41 -4.14
N HIS A 51 3.98 30.37 -3.52
CA HIS A 51 4.12 30.24 -2.07
C HIS A 51 3.47 31.42 -1.32
N GLN A 52 3.79 32.66 -1.71
CA GLN A 52 3.22 33.87 -1.11
C GLN A 52 1.69 33.92 -1.25
N LYS A 53 1.18 33.68 -2.46
CA LYS A 53 -0.27 33.66 -2.73
C LYS A 53 -1.02 32.65 -1.87
N THR A 54 -0.46 31.46 -1.71
CA THR A 54 -1.07 30.41 -0.90
C THR A 54 -1.09 30.80 0.59
N GLN A 55 0.00 31.37 1.08
CA GLN A 55 0.13 31.84 2.45
C GLN A 55 -0.85 32.99 2.76
N ASP A 56 -0.95 33.97 1.87
CA ASP A 56 -1.89 35.09 2.00
C ASP A 56 -3.33 34.60 2.02
N ALA A 57 -3.69 33.68 1.11
CA ALA A 57 -5.04 33.11 1.05
C ALA A 57 -5.40 32.37 2.35
N LEU A 58 -4.48 31.54 2.89
CA LEU A 58 -4.66 30.86 4.16
C LEU A 58 -4.83 31.83 5.32
N SER A 59 -4.00 32.88 5.36
CA SER A 59 -4.09 33.94 6.39
C SER A 59 -5.45 34.63 6.36
N TYR A 60 -5.98 34.97 5.17
CA TYR A 60 -7.31 35.55 5.05
C TYR A 60 -8.41 34.59 5.49
N ILE A 61 -8.35 33.32 5.12
CA ILE A 61 -9.31 32.31 5.55
C ILE A 61 -9.29 32.19 7.10
N GLN A 62 -8.13 32.08 7.71
CA GLN A 62 -7.99 31.96 9.17
C GLN A 62 -8.47 33.21 9.92
N THR A 63 -8.26 34.41 9.37
CA THR A 63 -8.51 35.67 10.09
C THR A 63 -9.84 36.33 9.76
N LYS A 64 -10.43 36.02 8.60
CA LYS A 64 -11.61 36.72 8.08
C LYS A 64 -12.83 35.83 7.87
N TYR A 65 -12.66 34.49 7.86
CA TYR A 65 -13.81 33.61 7.75
C TYR A 65 -14.77 33.80 8.92
N VAL A 66 -16.07 33.71 8.67
CA VAL A 66 -17.13 34.03 9.65
C VAL A 66 -17.10 33.10 10.85
N ASP A 67 -16.77 31.83 10.66
CA ASP A 67 -16.70 30.85 11.74
C ASP A 67 -15.26 30.56 12.16
N SER A 68 -15.08 30.15 13.41
CA SER A 68 -13.77 29.76 13.95
C SER A 68 -13.30 28.43 13.35
N LEU A 69 -12.13 28.43 12.73
CA LEU A 69 -11.50 27.24 12.17
C LEU A 69 -10.38 26.72 13.09
N LYS A 70 -10.27 25.39 13.19
CA LYS A 70 -9.11 24.76 13.81
C LYS A 70 -7.97 24.72 12.81
N ASN A 71 -6.88 25.43 13.08
CA ASN A 71 -5.77 25.58 12.13
C ASN A 71 -5.12 24.25 11.73
N GLU A 72 -4.98 23.34 12.68
CA GLU A 72 -4.42 22.00 12.43
C GLU A 72 -5.30 21.21 11.46
N ALA A 73 -6.60 21.11 11.72
CA ALA A 73 -7.54 20.41 10.87
C ALA A 73 -7.63 21.03 9.46
N LEU A 74 -7.51 22.38 9.35
CA LEU A 74 -7.47 23.07 8.06
C LEU A 74 -6.22 22.68 7.27
N SER A 75 -5.05 22.63 7.91
CA SER A 75 -3.78 22.26 7.28
C SER A 75 -3.80 20.81 6.80
N GLU A 76 -4.25 19.88 7.62
CA GLU A 76 -4.39 18.47 7.27
C GLU A 76 -5.35 18.27 6.09
N PHE A 77 -6.50 18.94 6.13
CA PHE A 77 -7.48 18.91 5.04
C PHE A 77 -6.88 19.40 3.72
N LEU A 78 -6.17 20.53 3.74
CA LEU A 78 -5.57 21.10 2.53
C LEU A 78 -4.50 20.21 1.93
N ILE A 79 -3.61 19.65 2.75
CA ILE A 79 -2.55 18.75 2.29
C ILE A 79 -3.17 17.47 1.73
N SER A 80 -4.17 16.89 2.40
CA SER A 80 -4.88 15.69 1.93
C SER A 80 -5.58 15.94 0.59
N GLN A 81 -6.25 17.10 0.41
CA GLN A 81 -6.87 17.43 -0.87
C GLN A 81 -5.85 17.64 -1.98
N LEU A 82 -4.71 18.27 -1.68
CA LEU A 82 -3.64 18.47 -2.64
C LEU A 82 -3.04 17.13 -3.10
N THR A 83 -2.73 16.22 -2.17
CA THR A 83 -2.18 14.89 -2.50
C THR A 83 -3.17 14.07 -3.33
N TYR A 84 -4.44 14.05 -2.92
CA TYR A 84 -5.51 13.39 -3.69
C TYR A 84 -5.65 13.94 -5.12
N ALA A 85 -5.39 15.23 -5.31
CA ALA A 85 -5.44 15.87 -6.64
C ALA A 85 -4.24 15.54 -7.54
N LEU A 86 -3.12 15.02 -7.01
CA LEU A 86 -1.94 14.64 -7.80
C LEU A 86 -2.15 13.32 -8.51
N ASP A 87 -2.51 12.29 -7.77
CA ASP A 87 -2.73 10.91 -8.25
C ASP A 87 -3.48 10.10 -7.17
N PRO A 88 -4.02 8.91 -7.49
CA PRO A 88 -4.81 8.13 -6.54
C PRO A 88 -3.98 7.41 -5.46
N TYR A 89 -2.65 7.56 -5.45
CA TYR A 89 -1.75 6.83 -4.54
C TYR A 89 -0.98 7.74 -3.60
N SER A 90 -0.81 9.02 -3.99
CA SER A 90 -0.18 10.03 -3.12
C SER A 90 -1.11 10.38 -1.98
N GLU A 91 -0.57 10.40 -0.76
CA GLU A 91 -1.36 10.54 0.46
C GLU A 91 -0.65 11.34 1.53
N TYR A 92 -1.43 11.95 2.41
CA TYR A 92 -0.98 12.54 3.66
C TYR A 92 -1.33 11.60 4.81
N ILE A 93 -0.37 11.35 5.69
CA ILE A 93 -0.53 10.49 6.86
C ILE A 93 -0.32 11.36 8.09
N SER A 94 -1.35 11.51 8.93
CA SER A 94 -1.23 12.28 10.16
C SER A 94 -0.29 11.60 11.16
N ALA A 95 0.31 12.38 12.07
CA ALA A 95 1.27 11.89 13.06
C ALA A 95 0.73 10.74 13.91
N ASN A 96 -0.56 10.77 14.22
CA ASN A 96 -1.22 9.74 15.03
C ASN A 96 -1.37 8.39 14.29
N HIS A 97 -1.37 8.37 12.97
CA HIS A 97 -1.55 7.16 12.16
C HIS A 97 -0.25 6.68 11.50
N LEU A 98 0.84 7.46 11.59
CA LEU A 98 2.07 7.12 10.89
C LEU A 98 2.68 5.80 11.37
N GLN A 99 2.71 5.55 12.68
CA GLN A 99 3.28 4.32 13.23
C GLN A 99 2.45 3.09 12.80
N GLU A 100 1.13 3.16 12.90
CA GLU A 100 0.23 2.09 12.46
C GLU A 100 0.43 1.78 10.97
N TYR A 101 0.56 2.82 10.16
CA TYR A 101 0.82 2.69 8.73
C TYR A 101 2.16 1.98 8.44
N MET A 102 3.22 2.33 9.17
CA MET A 102 4.53 1.69 9.03
C MET A 102 4.48 0.21 9.43
N ASP A 103 3.82 -0.12 10.55
CA ASP A 103 3.65 -1.49 11.01
C ASP A 103 2.90 -2.35 9.95
N GLU A 104 1.84 -1.81 9.33
CA GLU A 104 1.10 -2.49 8.26
C GLU A 104 1.98 -2.75 7.01
N MET A 105 2.82 -1.78 6.63
CA MET A 105 3.75 -1.92 5.51
C MET A 105 4.82 -3.01 5.75
N ASP A 106 5.23 -3.22 6.99
CA ASP A 106 6.18 -4.26 7.40
C ASP A 106 5.54 -5.65 7.56
N GLY A 107 4.22 -5.73 7.36
CA GLY A 107 3.46 -6.98 7.52
C GLY A 107 3.12 -7.30 8.96
N GLY A 108 3.15 -6.29 9.85
CA GLY A 108 2.69 -6.36 11.22
C GLY A 108 1.43 -5.53 11.45
N TYR A 109 0.90 -5.58 12.65
CA TYR A 109 -0.15 -4.68 13.09
C TYR A 109 -0.15 -4.55 14.62
N GLN A 110 -0.56 -3.40 15.12
CA GLN A 110 -0.75 -3.20 16.56
C GLN A 110 -2.02 -3.91 17.03
N GLY A 111 -1.85 -4.97 17.80
CA GLY A 111 -2.99 -5.81 18.19
C GLY A 111 -2.70 -6.73 19.36
N ILE A 112 -3.62 -7.65 19.59
CA ILE A 112 -3.51 -8.66 20.66
C ILE A 112 -3.16 -10.06 20.13
N GLY A 113 -3.07 -10.23 18.80
CA GLY A 113 -2.72 -11.51 18.18
C GLY A 113 -3.86 -12.50 18.12
N MET A 114 -5.08 -12.05 17.86
CA MET A 114 -6.28 -12.87 17.75
C MET A 114 -7.07 -12.53 16.48
N GLU A 115 -7.53 -13.55 15.78
CA GLU A 115 -8.56 -13.44 14.75
C GLU A 115 -9.89 -13.98 15.30
N TYR A 116 -11.01 -13.43 14.85
CA TYR A 116 -12.32 -13.83 15.27
C TYR A 116 -13.30 -13.85 14.08
N GLN A 117 -14.36 -14.59 14.21
CA GLN A 117 -15.44 -14.67 13.24
C GLN A 117 -16.79 -14.45 13.91
N LEU A 118 -17.69 -13.82 13.19
CA LEU A 118 -19.06 -13.66 13.61
C LEU A 118 -19.87 -14.89 13.19
N ILE A 119 -20.29 -15.69 14.15
CA ILE A 119 -21.08 -16.92 13.92
C ILE A 119 -22.33 -16.83 14.78
N HIS A 120 -23.51 -16.83 14.16
CA HIS A 120 -24.82 -16.74 14.84
C HIS A 120 -24.86 -15.62 15.89
N ASP A 121 -24.51 -14.40 15.51
CA ASP A 121 -24.47 -13.21 16.37
C ASP A 121 -23.48 -13.30 17.55
N LYS A 122 -22.51 -14.21 17.50
CA LYS A 122 -21.44 -14.39 18.48
C LYS A 122 -20.09 -14.15 17.88
N LEU A 123 -19.22 -13.49 18.62
CA LEU A 123 -17.83 -13.29 18.23
C LEU A 123 -16.99 -14.47 18.74
N ILE A 124 -16.64 -15.36 17.83
CA ILE A 124 -15.91 -16.59 18.15
C ILE A 124 -14.44 -16.45 17.75
N VAL A 125 -13.55 -16.84 18.66
CA VAL A 125 -12.08 -16.87 18.39
C VAL A 125 -11.79 -17.92 17.34
N SER A 126 -11.32 -17.50 16.17
CA SER A 126 -11.03 -18.38 15.03
C SER A 126 -9.54 -18.69 14.88
N LYS A 127 -8.65 -17.83 15.42
CA LYS A 127 -7.21 -18.05 15.38
C LYS A 127 -6.49 -17.30 16.50
N ILE A 128 -5.45 -17.91 17.03
CA ILE A 128 -4.54 -17.30 18.01
C ILE A 128 -3.14 -17.35 17.43
N ILE A 129 -2.49 -16.18 17.36
CA ILE A 129 -1.10 -16.06 16.93
C ILE A 129 -0.21 -16.46 18.09
N SER A 130 0.60 -17.51 17.91
CA SER A 130 1.36 -18.20 18.97
C SER A 130 2.32 -17.31 19.76
N GLN A 131 2.81 -16.24 19.16
CA GLN A 131 3.72 -15.28 19.82
C GLN A 131 3.00 -13.96 20.20
N GLY A 132 1.71 -13.84 19.92
CA GLY A 132 0.93 -12.64 20.28
C GLY A 132 0.58 -12.58 21.77
N PRO A 133 0.26 -11.38 22.28
CA PRO A 133 -0.09 -11.16 23.70
C PRO A 133 -1.22 -12.06 24.22
N ILE A 134 -2.22 -12.32 23.37
CA ILE A 134 -3.38 -13.14 23.71
C ILE A 134 -3.00 -14.61 24.02
N SER A 135 -1.92 -15.13 23.40
CA SER A 135 -1.46 -16.50 23.63
C SER A 135 -0.95 -16.71 25.06
N LYS A 136 -0.64 -15.63 25.78
CA LYS A 136 -0.24 -15.65 27.20
C LYS A 136 -1.45 -15.73 28.14
N THR A 137 -2.67 -15.76 27.62
CA THR A 137 -3.93 -15.84 28.37
C THR A 137 -4.52 -17.24 28.32
N ALA A 138 -5.65 -17.46 29.04
CA ALA A 138 -6.35 -18.74 29.03
C ALA A 138 -7.40 -18.84 27.91
N ILE A 139 -7.43 -17.91 26.97
CA ILE A 139 -8.36 -17.92 25.83
C ILE A 139 -7.94 -19.00 24.82
N ALA A 140 -8.89 -19.67 24.24
CA ALA A 140 -8.69 -20.74 23.28
C ALA A 140 -9.52 -20.57 22.01
N LEU A 141 -9.19 -21.36 20.99
CA LEU A 141 -9.99 -21.42 19.77
C LEU A 141 -11.42 -21.90 20.11
N GLY A 142 -12.42 -21.25 19.51
CA GLY A 142 -13.82 -21.54 19.75
C GLY A 142 -14.44 -20.77 20.94
N ASP A 143 -13.65 -20.07 21.75
CA ASP A 143 -14.18 -19.25 22.85
C ASP A 143 -15.01 -18.07 22.31
N GLU A 144 -16.06 -17.70 23.02
CA GLU A 144 -16.99 -16.61 22.68
C GLU A 144 -16.55 -15.31 23.40
N ILE A 145 -16.24 -14.25 22.66
CA ILE A 145 -15.94 -12.93 23.20
C ILE A 145 -17.23 -12.22 23.60
N LEU A 146 -17.38 -11.87 24.86
CA LEU A 146 -18.57 -11.24 25.42
C LEU A 146 -18.46 -9.71 25.49
N SER A 147 -17.28 -9.19 25.88
CA SER A 147 -17.04 -7.75 25.93
C SER A 147 -15.59 -7.40 25.71
N ILE A 148 -15.37 -6.17 25.21
CA ILE A 148 -14.07 -5.53 25.00
C ILE A 148 -14.14 -4.17 25.67
N ASN A 149 -13.21 -3.88 26.60
CA ASN A 149 -13.16 -2.60 27.37
C ASN A 149 -14.51 -2.22 27.98
N ASN A 150 -15.19 -3.16 28.63
CA ASN A 150 -16.54 -3.04 29.22
C ASN A 150 -17.68 -2.78 28.20
N HIS A 151 -17.40 -2.72 26.91
CA HIS A 151 -18.46 -2.68 25.90
C HIS A 151 -18.91 -4.09 25.58
N VAL A 152 -20.15 -4.40 25.92
CA VAL A 152 -20.79 -5.67 25.58
C VAL A 152 -20.99 -5.73 24.07
N ILE A 153 -20.51 -6.81 23.46
CA ILE A 153 -20.63 -7.02 22.02
C ILE A 153 -22.06 -7.50 21.72
N ASN A 154 -22.87 -6.63 21.14
CA ASN A 154 -24.23 -6.95 20.70
C ASN A 154 -24.37 -6.66 19.21
N PHE A 155 -24.56 -7.71 18.42
CA PHE A 155 -24.49 -7.65 16.95
C PHE A 155 -25.78 -7.19 16.23
N GLN A 156 -26.85 -6.93 16.93
CA GLN A 156 -28.05 -6.36 16.29
C GLN A 156 -27.79 -5.03 15.57
N ASN A 157 -26.65 -4.35 15.89
CA ASN A 157 -26.28 -3.04 15.34
C ASN A 157 -24.81 -2.87 14.95
N SER A 158 -23.96 -3.90 15.04
CA SER A 158 -22.51 -3.75 14.83
C SER A 158 -21.98 -4.64 13.71
N LYS A 159 -21.41 -4.01 12.66
CA LYS A 159 -20.66 -4.74 11.62
C LYS A 159 -19.26 -5.14 12.14
N SER A 160 -18.66 -6.20 11.60
CA SER A 160 -17.30 -6.66 11.93
C SER A 160 -16.26 -5.52 11.91
N ASP A 161 -16.38 -4.61 10.95
CA ASP A 161 -15.47 -3.46 10.80
C ASP A 161 -15.52 -2.50 12.01
N SER A 162 -16.67 -2.40 12.66
CA SER A 162 -16.84 -1.56 13.86
C SER A 162 -16.07 -2.10 15.07
N ILE A 163 -15.90 -3.43 15.16
CA ILE A 163 -15.16 -4.08 16.25
C ILE A 163 -13.66 -3.89 16.07
N ASN A 164 -13.16 -4.07 14.85
CA ASN A 164 -11.77 -3.80 14.53
C ASN A 164 -11.40 -2.34 14.78
N ALA A 165 -12.26 -1.41 14.35
CA ALA A 165 -12.08 0.02 14.62
C ALA A 165 -12.10 0.31 16.13
N PHE A 166 -12.96 -0.37 16.88
CA PHE A 166 -13.03 -0.21 18.34
C PHE A 166 -11.79 -0.76 19.05
N ILE A 167 -11.29 -1.93 18.64
CA ILE A 167 -10.03 -2.50 19.16
C ILE A 167 -8.85 -1.58 18.80
N LYS A 168 -8.81 -1.04 17.58
CA LYS A 168 -7.79 -0.10 17.12
C LYS A 168 -7.82 1.23 17.89
N ALA A 169 -8.99 1.77 18.16
CA ALA A 169 -9.18 3.02 18.92
C ALA A 169 -8.97 2.88 20.44
N SER A 170 -8.77 1.65 20.94
CA SER A 170 -8.55 1.38 22.36
C SER A 170 -7.13 1.79 22.78
N ASN A 171 -6.96 2.10 24.07
CA ASN A 171 -5.64 2.32 24.70
C ASN A 171 -4.75 1.07 24.52
N ASP A 172 -3.47 1.19 24.87
CA ASP A 172 -2.49 0.10 24.77
C ASP A 172 -2.91 -1.18 25.51
N THR A 173 -3.83 -1.09 26.47
CA THR A 173 -4.36 -2.24 27.22
C THR A 173 -5.83 -2.46 26.90
N ILE A 174 -6.18 -3.70 26.58
CA ILE A 174 -7.54 -4.15 26.28
C ILE A 174 -8.03 -5.07 27.38
N ASP A 175 -9.17 -4.74 27.97
CA ASP A 175 -9.91 -5.61 28.89
C ASP A 175 -10.83 -6.53 28.08
N LEU A 176 -10.54 -7.84 28.10
CA LEU A 176 -11.34 -8.86 27.42
C LEU A 176 -12.13 -9.68 28.44
N VAL A 177 -13.41 -9.93 28.12
CA VAL A 177 -14.24 -10.91 28.82
C VAL A 177 -14.74 -11.91 27.79
N TRP A 178 -14.51 -13.19 28.05
CA TRP A 178 -14.91 -14.25 27.14
C TRP A 178 -15.51 -15.45 27.90
N LYS A 179 -16.27 -16.25 27.21
CA LYS A 179 -16.88 -17.48 27.67
C LYS A 179 -16.17 -18.64 27.02
N LYS A 180 -15.67 -19.55 27.83
CA LYS A 180 -15.00 -20.77 27.35
C LYS A 180 -16.00 -21.69 26.67
N GLN A 181 -15.62 -22.23 25.51
CA GLN A 181 -16.44 -23.18 24.78
C GLN A 181 -16.69 -24.48 25.58
N LEU A 182 -15.67 -25.00 26.25
CA LEU A 182 -15.70 -26.32 26.89
C LEU A 182 -16.61 -26.40 28.13
N ASN A 183 -16.63 -25.38 28.98
CA ASN A 183 -17.31 -25.43 30.28
C ASN A 183 -18.24 -24.24 30.54
N ALA A 184 -18.41 -23.38 29.56
CA ALA A 184 -19.21 -22.16 29.65
C ALA A 184 -18.77 -21.18 30.77
N GLU A 185 -17.56 -21.33 31.32
CA GLU A 185 -16.98 -20.45 32.32
C GLU A 185 -16.68 -19.07 31.70
N VAL A 186 -17.07 -18.00 32.40
CA VAL A 186 -16.76 -16.63 31.99
C VAL A 186 -15.43 -16.22 32.66
N THR A 187 -14.49 -15.84 31.82
CA THR A 187 -13.13 -15.45 32.23
C THR A 187 -12.83 -14.04 31.72
N LYS A 188 -11.93 -13.34 32.41
CA LYS A 188 -11.47 -12.01 31.99
C LYS A 188 -9.96 -11.90 32.07
N SER A 189 -9.36 -11.12 31.17
CA SER A 189 -7.94 -10.77 31.20
C SER A 189 -7.72 -9.37 30.66
N LYS A 190 -6.63 -8.75 31.13
CA LYS A 190 -6.07 -7.55 30.51
C LYS A 190 -4.96 -7.98 29.57
N VAL A 191 -5.03 -7.50 28.33
CA VAL A 191 -4.06 -7.82 27.28
C VAL A 191 -3.45 -6.52 26.78
N ILE A 192 -2.12 -6.44 26.79
CA ILE A 192 -1.39 -5.28 26.25
C ILE A 192 -1.30 -5.50 24.74
N ARG A 193 -1.55 -4.46 23.96
CA ARG A 193 -1.32 -4.48 22.51
C ARG A 193 0.18 -4.45 22.24
N GLU A 194 0.60 -5.33 21.36
CA GLU A 194 1.98 -5.40 20.89
C GLU A 194 1.97 -5.37 19.35
N ASN A 195 3.10 -5.11 18.73
CA ASN A 195 3.24 -5.31 17.30
C ASN A 195 3.19 -6.81 16.99
N ILE A 196 2.13 -7.23 16.29
CA ILE A 196 1.90 -8.62 15.90
C ILE A 196 2.49 -8.83 14.53
N GLU A 197 3.61 -9.53 14.51
CA GLU A 197 4.24 -9.94 13.27
C GLU A 197 3.45 -11.07 12.61
N THR A 198 3.07 -10.89 11.36
CA THR A 198 2.43 -11.95 10.57
C THR A 198 3.36 -12.40 9.46
N SER A 199 3.34 -13.70 9.11
CA SER A 199 4.11 -14.16 7.96
C SER A 199 3.61 -13.52 6.67
N THR A 200 4.54 -13.02 5.86
CA THR A 200 4.28 -12.45 4.54
C THR A 200 4.09 -13.54 3.49
N ILE A 201 4.57 -14.76 3.78
CA ILE A 201 4.27 -15.97 3.01
C ILE A 201 2.94 -16.54 3.51
N GLY A 202 2.08 -16.89 2.59
CA GLY A 202 0.79 -17.54 2.86
C GLY A 202 0.90 -19.07 2.78
N THR A 203 0.02 -19.66 1.99
CA THR A 203 -0.03 -21.10 1.77
C THR A 203 1.21 -21.59 1.01
N VAL A 204 1.79 -22.68 1.49
CA VAL A 204 2.91 -23.38 0.84
C VAL A 204 2.61 -24.88 0.85
N PHE A 205 2.69 -25.51 -0.31
CA PHE A 205 2.52 -26.96 -0.47
C PHE A 205 3.10 -27.46 -1.78
N SER A 206 3.21 -28.77 -1.95
CA SER A 206 3.61 -29.39 -3.22
C SER A 206 2.37 -29.99 -3.91
N PRO A 207 1.80 -29.31 -4.93
CA PRO A 207 0.60 -29.82 -5.63
C PRO A 207 0.90 -31.02 -6.52
N TYR A 208 2.14 -31.12 -7.02
CA TYR A 208 2.61 -32.17 -7.94
C TYR A 208 4.05 -32.53 -7.61
N ASP A 209 4.52 -33.70 -8.11
CA ASP A 209 5.92 -34.06 -7.99
C ASP A 209 6.84 -32.94 -8.51
N LYS A 210 7.92 -32.68 -7.78
CA LYS A 210 8.95 -31.65 -8.09
C LYS A 210 8.42 -30.22 -8.23
N THR A 211 7.20 -29.92 -7.79
CA THR A 211 6.58 -28.61 -7.92
C THR A 211 6.21 -28.04 -6.56
N ILE A 212 6.66 -26.84 -6.26
CA ILE A 212 6.28 -26.08 -5.08
C ILE A 212 5.30 -24.97 -5.45
N TYR A 213 4.25 -24.81 -4.66
CA TYR A 213 3.36 -23.64 -4.66
C TYR A 213 3.71 -22.76 -3.47
N ILE A 214 3.90 -21.46 -3.74
CA ILE A 214 4.15 -20.43 -2.73
C ILE A 214 3.23 -19.25 -2.97
N LYS A 215 2.40 -18.89 -1.99
CA LYS A 215 1.63 -17.64 -2.02
C LYS A 215 2.39 -16.57 -1.24
N ILE A 216 2.72 -15.45 -1.90
CA ILE A 216 3.23 -14.24 -1.24
C ILE A 216 2.07 -13.27 -1.03
N LYS A 217 1.81 -12.90 0.23
CA LYS A 217 0.72 -11.98 0.58
C LYS A 217 1.13 -10.51 0.46
N LEU A 218 2.39 -10.21 0.80
CA LEU A 218 2.95 -8.86 0.84
C LEU A 218 4.46 -8.92 0.60
N PHE A 219 5.06 -7.86 0.04
CA PHE A 219 6.51 -7.69 -0.06
C PHE A 219 7.01 -6.82 1.11
N GLY A 220 7.01 -7.36 2.33
CA GLY A 220 7.57 -6.74 3.54
C GLY A 220 9.02 -7.14 3.78
N ASP A 221 9.67 -6.55 4.80
CA ASP A 221 11.10 -6.75 5.10
C ASP A 221 11.49 -8.21 5.31
N ARG A 222 10.57 -9.05 5.81
CA ARG A 222 10.83 -10.47 6.08
C ARG A 222 10.58 -11.39 4.89
N THR A 223 9.89 -10.91 3.86
CA THR A 223 9.40 -11.75 2.74
C THR A 223 10.53 -12.48 2.04
N TYR A 224 11.67 -11.83 1.80
CA TYR A 224 12.80 -12.48 1.16
C TYR A 224 13.35 -13.64 2.00
N ARG A 225 13.56 -13.42 3.30
CA ARG A 225 14.02 -14.47 4.22
C ARG A 225 13.04 -15.63 4.28
N GLU A 226 11.75 -15.37 4.50
CA GLU A 226 10.70 -16.38 4.55
C GLU A 226 10.61 -17.18 3.24
N PHE A 227 10.72 -16.49 2.10
CA PHE A 227 10.73 -17.11 0.77
C PHE A 227 11.93 -18.04 0.60
N MET A 228 13.12 -17.65 1.06
CA MET A 228 14.33 -18.46 0.98
C MET A 228 14.26 -19.68 1.88
N GLU A 229 13.76 -19.56 3.11
CA GLU A 229 13.55 -20.68 4.04
C GLU A 229 12.59 -21.72 3.43
N VAL A 230 11.52 -21.29 2.79
CA VAL A 230 10.59 -22.17 2.08
C VAL A 230 11.27 -22.87 0.90
N LEU A 231 12.00 -22.12 0.07
CA LEU A 231 12.72 -22.72 -1.07
C LEU A 231 13.77 -23.72 -0.61
N GLU A 232 14.52 -23.40 0.45
CA GLU A 232 15.53 -24.30 1.01
C GLU A 232 14.91 -25.66 1.38
N ASN A 233 13.84 -25.64 2.16
CA ASN A 233 13.13 -26.85 2.56
C ASN A 233 12.63 -27.65 1.34
N TYR A 234 11.88 -27.02 0.44
CA TYR A 234 11.24 -27.74 -0.66
C TYR A 234 12.22 -28.18 -1.77
N VAL A 235 13.26 -27.40 -2.07
CA VAL A 235 14.24 -27.77 -3.08
C VAL A 235 15.20 -28.86 -2.56
N PHE A 236 15.67 -28.75 -1.32
CA PHE A 236 16.62 -29.76 -0.80
C PHE A 236 15.95 -31.03 -0.27
N GLU A 237 14.85 -30.91 0.48
CA GLU A 237 14.22 -32.08 1.08
C GLU A 237 13.22 -32.75 0.11
N HIS A 238 12.40 -31.97 -0.57
CA HIS A 238 11.36 -32.47 -1.47
C HIS A 238 11.78 -32.52 -2.94
N LYS A 239 13.04 -32.12 -3.26
CA LYS A 239 13.60 -32.13 -4.63
C LYS A 239 12.76 -31.35 -5.66
N CYS A 240 12.05 -30.32 -5.22
CA CYS A 240 11.28 -29.47 -6.11
C CYS A 240 12.19 -28.68 -7.05
N THR A 241 11.81 -28.62 -8.33
CA THR A 241 12.52 -27.87 -9.37
C THR A 241 11.60 -26.91 -10.14
N ASN A 242 10.30 -26.93 -9.89
CA ASN A 242 9.31 -26.06 -10.50
C ASN A 242 8.62 -25.23 -9.43
N LEU A 243 8.26 -24.00 -9.78
CA LEU A 243 7.62 -23.05 -8.87
C LEU A 243 6.28 -22.55 -9.44
N ILE A 244 5.25 -22.62 -8.63
CA ILE A 244 4.02 -21.86 -8.81
C ILE A 244 4.03 -20.73 -7.79
N LEU A 245 4.21 -19.50 -8.24
CA LEU A 245 4.25 -18.31 -7.42
C LEU A 245 2.89 -17.62 -7.49
N ASP A 246 2.15 -17.63 -6.38
CA ASP A 246 0.84 -16.99 -6.32
C ASP A 246 0.96 -15.55 -5.76
N LEU A 247 0.71 -14.59 -6.62
CA LEU A 247 0.69 -13.16 -6.31
C LEU A 247 -0.74 -12.58 -6.37
N ARG A 248 -1.76 -13.42 -6.43
CA ARG A 248 -3.16 -12.96 -6.37
C ARG A 248 -3.43 -12.32 -5.01
N ASP A 249 -4.14 -11.20 -5.03
CA ASP A 249 -4.48 -10.35 -3.87
C ASP A 249 -3.26 -9.67 -3.21
N ASN A 250 -2.07 -9.77 -3.80
CA ASN A 250 -0.86 -9.13 -3.32
C ASN A 250 -0.78 -7.69 -3.83
N GLN A 251 -0.96 -6.71 -2.94
CA GLN A 251 -0.93 -5.29 -3.29
C GLN A 251 0.49 -4.70 -3.44
N GLY A 252 1.52 -5.54 -3.35
CA GLY A 252 2.92 -5.14 -3.49
C GLY A 252 3.63 -4.99 -2.16
N GLY A 253 4.35 -3.89 -2.00
CA GLY A 253 5.19 -3.57 -0.84
C GLY A 253 6.55 -3.03 -1.28
N LEU A 254 7.62 -3.45 -0.62
CA LEU A 254 8.97 -2.94 -0.78
C LEU A 254 9.60 -3.36 -2.11
N VAL A 255 10.01 -2.39 -2.91
CA VAL A 255 10.56 -2.61 -4.26
C VAL A 255 11.89 -3.39 -4.24
N HIS A 256 12.73 -3.16 -3.22
CA HIS A 256 14.00 -3.88 -3.10
C HIS A 256 13.78 -5.37 -2.81
N ILE A 257 12.74 -5.73 -2.06
CA ILE A 257 12.38 -7.13 -1.82
C ILE A 257 11.95 -7.84 -3.13
N ALA A 258 11.23 -7.13 -4.01
CA ALA A 258 10.94 -7.66 -5.35
C ALA A 258 12.22 -7.92 -6.16
N ALA A 259 13.20 -7.01 -6.09
CA ALA A 259 14.51 -7.21 -6.71
C ALA A 259 15.26 -8.42 -6.14
N ASP A 260 15.24 -8.61 -4.81
CA ASP A 260 15.91 -9.72 -4.14
C ASP A 260 15.27 -11.06 -4.53
N ILE A 261 13.95 -11.14 -4.59
CA ILE A 261 13.24 -12.34 -5.08
C ILE A 261 13.57 -12.62 -6.55
N LEU A 262 13.56 -11.58 -7.41
CA LEU A 262 13.94 -11.74 -8.82
C LEU A 262 15.39 -12.24 -8.97
N ASN A 263 16.31 -11.80 -8.10
CA ASN A 263 17.69 -12.29 -8.07
C ASN A 263 17.81 -13.79 -7.78
N GLN A 264 16.82 -14.40 -7.11
CA GLN A 264 16.77 -15.85 -6.90
C GLN A 264 16.14 -16.62 -8.07
N LEU A 265 15.40 -15.92 -8.93
CA LEU A 265 14.69 -16.53 -10.05
C LEU A 265 15.41 -16.34 -11.39
N VAL A 266 16.31 -15.36 -11.52
CA VAL A 266 17.06 -15.05 -12.73
C VAL A 266 18.47 -15.60 -12.63
N GLN A 267 18.83 -16.54 -13.50
CA GLN A 267 20.12 -17.24 -13.46
C GLN A 267 21.26 -16.47 -14.13
N GLU A 268 20.94 -15.69 -15.14
CA GLU A 268 21.92 -14.92 -15.90
C GLU A 268 22.34 -13.67 -15.13
N LYS A 269 23.62 -13.30 -15.23
CA LYS A 269 24.18 -12.10 -14.59
C LYS A 269 23.97 -10.86 -15.46
N ASP A 270 23.86 -9.70 -14.79
CA ASP A 270 23.77 -8.36 -15.41
C ASP A 270 22.54 -8.16 -16.33
N VAL A 271 21.52 -9.02 -16.19
CA VAL A 271 20.22 -8.86 -16.87
C VAL A 271 19.42 -7.75 -16.16
N LEU A 272 18.87 -6.81 -16.93
CA LEU A 272 17.98 -5.80 -16.38
C LEU A 272 16.71 -6.45 -15.84
N LEU A 273 16.45 -6.32 -14.54
CA LEU A 273 15.25 -6.79 -13.89
C LEU A 273 14.12 -5.75 -14.01
N PHE A 274 14.42 -4.51 -13.73
CA PHE A 274 13.56 -3.34 -13.94
C PHE A 274 14.37 -2.06 -13.73
N ARG A 275 13.79 -0.93 -14.10
CA ARG A 275 14.36 0.40 -13.91
C ARG A 275 13.34 1.33 -13.29
N THR A 276 13.80 2.24 -12.44
CA THR A 276 12.98 3.33 -11.88
C THR A 276 13.48 4.67 -12.42
N SER A 277 12.58 5.58 -12.75
CA SER A 277 12.92 6.89 -13.24
C SER A 277 11.87 7.92 -12.84
N GLY A 278 12.31 9.10 -12.42
CA GLY A 278 11.47 10.21 -11.99
C GLY A 278 12.03 11.56 -12.45
N ARG A 279 11.27 12.63 -12.19
CA ARG A 279 11.65 13.98 -12.62
C ARG A 279 12.90 14.51 -11.91
N GLN A 280 12.97 14.31 -10.59
CA GLN A 280 14.05 14.79 -9.71
C GLN A 280 14.84 13.64 -9.07
N VAL A 281 14.55 12.41 -9.49
CA VAL A 281 15.16 11.19 -8.95
C VAL A 281 16.10 10.61 -10.00
N ILE A 282 17.31 10.26 -9.59
CA ILE A 282 18.29 9.61 -10.46
C ILE A 282 17.70 8.27 -10.91
N SER A 283 17.71 8.02 -12.21
CA SER A 283 17.27 6.74 -12.75
C SER A 283 18.12 5.61 -12.19
N LYS A 284 17.47 4.58 -11.62
CA LYS A 284 18.14 3.43 -11.02
C LYS A 284 17.77 2.16 -11.77
N GLU A 285 18.79 1.43 -12.22
CA GLU A 285 18.63 0.10 -12.81
C GLU A 285 18.86 -0.97 -11.75
N TYR A 286 17.98 -1.95 -11.71
CA TYR A 286 18.12 -3.15 -10.90
C TYR A 286 18.49 -4.29 -11.84
N LYS A 287 19.66 -4.87 -11.61
CA LYS A 287 20.21 -5.96 -12.46
C LYS A 287 20.40 -7.23 -11.65
N SER A 288 20.28 -8.34 -12.32
CA SER A 288 20.49 -9.66 -11.73
C SER A 288 21.95 -9.88 -11.34
N LEU A 289 22.14 -10.58 -10.22
CA LEU A 289 23.47 -10.96 -9.70
C LEU A 289 24.00 -12.23 -10.36
N GLY A 290 23.12 -13.04 -11.01
CA GLY A 290 23.48 -14.29 -11.66
C GLY A 290 23.99 -15.39 -10.72
N LYS A 291 23.54 -15.37 -9.47
CA LYS A 291 23.94 -16.35 -8.44
C LYS A 291 22.74 -16.77 -7.60
N PRO A 292 21.67 -17.34 -8.19
CA PRO A 292 20.58 -17.87 -7.41
C PRO A 292 21.08 -19.06 -6.57
N PHE A 293 20.56 -19.18 -5.35
CA PHE A 293 20.89 -20.32 -4.48
C PHE A 293 20.23 -21.63 -4.97
N PHE A 294 19.08 -21.50 -5.63
CA PHE A 294 18.28 -22.63 -6.08
C PHE A 294 18.08 -22.57 -7.59
N LYS A 295 18.16 -23.73 -8.24
CA LYS A 295 17.88 -23.84 -9.67
C LYS A 295 16.44 -24.28 -9.87
N LEU A 296 15.62 -23.38 -10.41
CA LEU A 296 14.25 -23.65 -10.80
C LEU A 296 14.16 -23.76 -12.32
N ASN A 297 13.46 -24.80 -12.81
CA ASN A 297 13.36 -25.10 -14.24
C ASN A 297 12.17 -24.41 -14.90
N LYS A 298 10.99 -24.44 -14.24
CA LYS A 298 9.76 -23.84 -14.73
C LYS A 298 9.14 -22.98 -13.65
N ILE A 299 8.67 -21.81 -14.06
CA ILE A 299 8.01 -20.86 -13.16
C ILE A 299 6.65 -20.50 -13.76
N ILE A 300 5.61 -20.60 -12.95
CA ILE A 300 4.27 -20.09 -13.23
C ILE A 300 3.99 -19.01 -12.21
N VAL A 301 3.44 -17.88 -12.65
CA VAL A 301 3.02 -16.81 -11.75
C VAL A 301 1.51 -16.60 -11.89
N LEU A 302 0.80 -16.65 -10.78
CA LEU A 302 -0.65 -16.39 -10.71
C LEU A 302 -0.89 -14.95 -10.33
N ILE A 303 -1.72 -14.24 -11.08
CA ILE A 303 -2.07 -12.84 -10.84
C ILE A 303 -3.59 -12.61 -10.93
N ASN A 304 -4.05 -11.52 -10.30
CA ASN A 304 -5.41 -11.02 -10.46
C ASN A 304 -5.44 -9.47 -10.42
N GLU A 305 -6.64 -8.90 -10.50
CA GLU A 305 -6.88 -7.45 -10.52
C GLU A 305 -6.40 -6.72 -9.25
N LYS A 306 -6.10 -7.44 -8.17
CA LYS A 306 -5.54 -6.90 -6.93
C LYS A 306 -4.01 -7.04 -6.84
N THR A 307 -3.38 -7.76 -7.78
CA THR A 307 -1.93 -7.85 -7.90
C THR A 307 -1.37 -6.50 -8.30
N ALA A 308 -0.56 -5.84 -7.44
CA ALA A 308 -0.13 -4.47 -7.66
C ALA A 308 1.36 -4.21 -7.34
N SER A 309 1.94 -3.13 -7.91
CA SER A 309 3.23 -2.55 -7.51
C SER A 309 4.39 -3.57 -7.54
N ALA A 310 5.04 -3.88 -6.39
CA ALA A 310 6.15 -4.84 -6.27
C ALA A 310 5.79 -6.23 -6.81
N ALA A 311 4.55 -6.68 -6.65
CA ALA A 311 4.06 -7.94 -7.22
C ALA A 311 4.01 -7.87 -8.76
N GLU A 312 3.64 -6.72 -9.33
CA GLU A 312 3.67 -6.51 -10.78
C GLU A 312 5.10 -6.43 -11.33
N ILE A 313 6.06 -5.91 -10.55
CA ILE A 313 7.48 -5.94 -10.90
C ILE A 313 7.93 -7.39 -11.09
N VAL A 314 7.64 -8.24 -10.11
CA VAL A 314 8.05 -9.66 -10.18
C VAL A 314 7.38 -10.37 -11.37
N ALA A 315 6.05 -10.29 -11.47
CA ALA A 315 5.31 -10.95 -12.54
C ALA A 315 5.75 -10.45 -13.93
N GLY A 316 5.81 -9.13 -14.09
CA GLY A 316 6.11 -8.50 -15.37
C GLY A 316 7.57 -8.66 -15.80
N SER A 317 8.53 -8.63 -14.87
CA SER A 317 9.94 -8.87 -15.19
C SER A 317 10.16 -10.31 -15.63
N LEU A 318 9.58 -11.28 -14.93
CA LEU A 318 9.66 -12.69 -15.35
C LEU A 318 8.97 -12.93 -16.68
N GLN A 319 7.87 -12.24 -16.97
CA GLN A 319 7.20 -12.30 -18.29
C GLN A 319 8.07 -11.73 -19.39
N ASP A 320 8.62 -10.54 -19.21
CA ASP A 320 9.43 -9.84 -20.21
C ASP A 320 10.73 -10.59 -20.51
N LEU A 321 11.31 -11.24 -19.49
CA LEU A 321 12.50 -12.10 -19.63
C LEU A 321 12.18 -13.50 -20.17
N ASN A 322 10.88 -13.82 -20.37
CA ASN A 322 10.42 -15.13 -20.81
C ASN A 322 10.82 -16.29 -19.86
N LEU A 323 10.92 -15.99 -18.56
CA LEU A 323 11.29 -16.95 -17.51
C LEU A 323 10.09 -17.57 -16.82
N ALA A 324 8.90 -16.96 -16.94
CA ALA A 324 7.67 -17.48 -16.35
C ALA A 324 6.50 -17.39 -17.34
N THR A 325 5.50 -18.23 -17.10
CA THR A 325 4.18 -18.10 -17.70
C THR A 325 3.24 -17.44 -16.69
N ILE A 326 2.61 -16.34 -17.11
CA ILE A 326 1.70 -15.57 -16.26
C ILE A 326 0.27 -16.04 -16.53
N ILE A 327 -0.46 -16.42 -15.46
CA ILE A 327 -1.81 -16.96 -15.53
C ILE A 327 -2.74 -16.16 -14.63
N GLY A 328 -3.96 -15.88 -15.07
CA GLY A 328 -5.00 -15.23 -14.28
C GLY A 328 -5.75 -14.14 -15.02
N THR A 329 -6.08 -13.05 -14.33
CA THR A 329 -6.68 -11.84 -14.89
C THR A 329 -5.66 -10.69 -14.92
N PRO A 330 -5.88 -9.64 -15.73
CA PRO A 330 -4.98 -8.49 -15.76
C PRO A 330 -4.77 -7.89 -14.37
N SER A 331 -3.53 -7.52 -14.03
CA SER A 331 -3.16 -6.95 -12.75
C SER A 331 -3.72 -5.52 -12.55
N PHE A 332 -3.44 -4.93 -11.41
CA PHE A 332 -3.95 -3.61 -11.00
C PHE A 332 -3.43 -2.47 -11.90
N GLY A 333 -2.13 -2.43 -12.20
CA GLY A 333 -1.50 -1.38 -13.01
C GLY A 333 -0.96 -0.20 -12.19
N LYS A 334 -0.36 -0.45 -11.03
CA LYS A 334 0.33 0.56 -10.21
C LYS A 334 1.82 0.54 -10.52
N GLY A 335 2.25 1.43 -11.38
CA GLY A 335 3.64 1.56 -11.83
C GLY A 335 4.40 2.74 -11.23
N THR A 336 3.97 3.27 -10.08
CA THR A 336 4.63 4.38 -9.37
C THR A 336 5.30 3.90 -8.11
N ILE A 337 6.41 4.56 -7.75
CA ILE A 337 7.08 4.43 -6.46
C ILE A 337 6.73 5.63 -5.61
N LEU A 338 6.25 5.34 -4.40
CA LEU A 338 5.96 6.35 -3.39
C LEU A 338 7.16 6.49 -2.47
N GLU A 339 7.60 7.73 -2.25
CA GLU A 339 8.59 8.07 -1.23
C GLU A 339 7.91 8.83 -0.11
N GLN A 340 8.37 8.59 1.12
CA GLN A 340 7.86 9.23 2.32
C GLN A 340 8.75 10.39 2.71
N PHE A 341 8.12 11.53 2.98
CA PHE A 341 8.74 12.75 3.47
C PHE A 341 8.10 13.11 4.82
N ASN A 342 8.87 13.01 5.89
CA ASN A 342 8.39 13.35 7.22
C ASN A 342 8.29 14.86 7.37
N LEU A 343 7.19 15.33 7.95
CA LEU A 343 6.93 16.73 8.24
C LEU A 343 7.32 17.06 9.69
N ALA A 344 7.44 18.36 9.97
CA ALA A 344 7.97 18.84 11.27
C ALA A 344 7.07 18.52 12.48
N ASP A 345 5.79 18.28 12.24
CA ASP A 345 4.78 17.92 13.25
C ASP A 345 4.69 16.42 13.53
N GLY A 346 5.55 15.60 12.89
CA GLY A 346 5.54 14.14 12.99
C GLY A 346 4.61 13.45 12.01
N SER A 347 3.86 14.18 11.19
CA SER A 347 3.10 13.63 10.07
C SER A 347 4.00 13.31 8.89
N ALA A 348 3.49 12.65 7.87
CA ALA A 348 4.23 12.33 6.66
C ALA A 348 3.44 12.59 5.38
N LEU A 349 4.18 12.92 4.34
CA LEU A 349 3.69 13.03 2.99
C LEU A 349 4.28 11.89 2.17
N ARG A 350 3.45 11.05 1.56
CA ARG A 350 3.87 10.03 0.62
C ARG A 350 3.45 10.43 -0.78
N ILE A 351 4.41 10.62 -1.66
CA ILE A 351 4.17 11.07 -3.03
C ILE A 351 4.84 10.19 -4.06
N ALA A 352 4.24 10.09 -5.23
CA ALA A 352 4.80 9.36 -6.37
C ALA A 352 5.99 10.14 -6.94
N THR A 353 7.21 9.65 -6.71
CA THR A 353 8.46 10.29 -7.15
C THR A 353 9.04 9.67 -8.41
N SER A 354 8.73 8.40 -8.69
CA SER A 354 9.30 7.65 -9.81
C SER A 354 8.28 6.70 -10.44
N ARG A 355 8.55 6.31 -11.69
CA ARG A 355 7.84 5.26 -12.42
C ARG A 355 8.70 4.03 -12.59
N ILE A 356 8.05 2.88 -12.70
CA ILE A 356 8.65 1.58 -12.89
C ILE A 356 8.59 1.22 -14.38
N TYR A 357 9.74 0.83 -14.90
CA TYR A 357 9.89 0.34 -16.27
C TYR A 357 10.46 -1.08 -16.21
N LEU A 358 9.79 -2.02 -16.86
CA LEU A 358 10.17 -3.42 -16.92
C LEU A 358 11.29 -3.66 -17.96
N PRO A 359 11.87 -4.88 -18.07
CA PRO A 359 12.97 -5.16 -18.98
C PRO A 359 12.68 -4.81 -20.44
N SER A 360 11.45 -4.97 -20.91
CA SER A 360 11.02 -4.57 -22.26
C SER A 360 10.99 -3.06 -22.48
N GLY A 361 11.17 -2.25 -21.43
CA GLY A 361 11.01 -0.79 -21.46
C GLY A 361 9.58 -0.32 -21.22
N ARG A 362 8.59 -1.21 -21.10
CA ARG A 362 7.20 -0.82 -20.81
C ARG A 362 7.05 -0.24 -19.40
N CYS A 363 6.22 0.78 -19.27
CA CYS A 363 5.72 1.27 -17.99
C CYS A 363 4.42 0.54 -17.65
N ILE A 364 4.30 0.00 -16.44
CA ILE A 364 3.08 -0.71 -16.00
C ILE A 364 1.98 0.22 -15.49
N GLN A 365 2.26 1.53 -15.36
CA GLN A 365 1.28 2.47 -14.85
C GLN A 365 0.12 2.65 -15.82
N LYS A 366 -1.09 2.25 -15.39
CA LYS A 366 -2.33 2.60 -16.10
C LYS A 366 -2.58 4.10 -16.06
N SER A 367 -3.22 4.61 -17.11
CA SER A 367 -3.78 5.96 -17.06
C SER A 367 -4.78 6.06 -15.93
N TYR A 368 -4.74 7.15 -15.18
CA TYR A 368 -5.75 7.40 -14.16
C TYR A 368 -7.09 7.66 -14.86
N ASN A 369 -8.10 6.80 -14.58
CA ASN A 369 -9.47 7.01 -15.05
C ASN A 369 -10.08 8.18 -14.28
N GLN A 370 -9.80 9.39 -14.73
CA GLN A 370 -10.37 10.59 -14.12
C GLN A 370 -11.31 11.20 -15.13
N SER A 371 -12.48 11.65 -14.65
CA SER A 371 -13.38 12.48 -15.45
C SER A 371 -12.59 13.61 -16.08
N ALA A 372 -12.97 14.04 -17.27
CA ALA A 372 -12.30 15.12 -18.00
C ALA A 372 -12.12 16.41 -17.16
N ASP A 373 -12.93 16.56 -16.11
CA ASP A 373 -12.97 17.72 -15.20
C ASP A 373 -12.14 17.53 -13.93
N SER A 374 -11.39 16.41 -13.78
CA SER A 374 -10.63 16.21 -12.55
C SER A 374 -9.42 17.14 -12.49
N ILE A 375 -9.18 17.70 -11.30
CA ILE A 375 -8.06 18.61 -10.99
C ILE A 375 -6.71 17.96 -11.34
N SER A 376 -6.59 16.65 -11.20
CA SER A 376 -5.37 15.93 -11.53
C SER A 376 -5.03 15.93 -13.03
N ASN A 377 -6.01 15.95 -13.94
CA ASN A 377 -5.74 16.14 -15.37
C ASN A 377 -5.12 17.52 -15.66
N TRP A 378 -5.45 18.50 -14.85
CA TRP A 378 -4.93 19.86 -14.96
C TRP A 378 -3.56 20.02 -14.28
N LEU A 379 -3.36 19.37 -13.12
CA LEU A 379 -2.12 19.45 -12.35
C LEU A 379 -1.03 18.49 -12.87
N SER A 380 -1.40 17.31 -13.35
CA SER A 380 -0.47 16.28 -13.82
C SER A 380 -0.98 15.70 -15.14
N PRO A 381 -0.54 16.25 -16.28
CA PRO A 381 -0.97 15.81 -17.61
C PRO A 381 -0.34 14.47 -18.03
N PHE A 382 0.03 13.61 -17.06
CA PHE A 382 0.55 12.29 -17.40
C PHE A 382 -0.52 11.47 -18.11
N ARG A 383 -0.28 11.23 -19.38
CA ARG A 383 -0.97 10.20 -20.16
C ARG A 383 0.02 9.06 -20.36
N SER A 384 -0.32 7.88 -19.87
CA SER A 384 0.42 6.69 -20.28
C SER A 384 0.28 6.57 -21.80
N ASP A 385 1.39 6.34 -22.49
CA ASP A 385 1.36 5.99 -23.91
C ASP A 385 0.83 4.55 -24.05
N THR A 386 -0.49 4.42 -23.86
CA THR A 386 -1.21 3.14 -23.89
C THR A 386 -1.32 2.55 -25.30
N ASN A 387 -0.89 3.29 -26.32
CA ASN A 387 -1.03 2.86 -27.71
C ASN A 387 0.28 2.33 -28.29
N SER A 388 1.42 2.50 -27.60
CA SER A 388 2.67 1.94 -28.09
C SER A 388 2.73 0.44 -27.80
N ILE A 389 2.91 -0.34 -28.87
CA ILE A 389 3.15 -1.78 -28.79
C ILE A 389 4.66 -1.97 -28.80
N LEU A 390 5.18 -2.58 -27.75
CA LEU A 390 6.56 -3.00 -27.67
C LEU A 390 6.64 -4.47 -28.08
N ILE A 391 7.75 -4.85 -28.69
CA ILE A 391 8.03 -6.26 -28.99
C ILE A 391 9.20 -6.68 -28.10
N SER A 392 8.94 -7.61 -27.20
CA SER A 392 9.96 -8.22 -26.36
C SER A 392 9.92 -9.73 -26.55
N ASN A 393 11.06 -10.33 -26.91
CA ASN A 393 11.20 -11.76 -27.13
C ASN A 393 10.11 -12.36 -28.08
N GLY A 394 9.70 -11.61 -29.09
CA GLY A 394 8.65 -12.02 -30.05
C GLY A 394 7.21 -11.85 -29.55
N LYS A 395 7.01 -11.42 -28.33
CA LYS A 395 5.67 -11.13 -27.77
C LYS A 395 5.31 -9.65 -27.95
N LYS A 396 4.07 -9.39 -28.32
CA LYS A 396 3.51 -8.02 -28.33
C LYS A 396 3.12 -7.65 -26.91
N ILE A 397 3.70 -6.57 -26.42
CA ILE A 397 3.45 -6.03 -25.07
C ILE A 397 2.91 -4.61 -25.21
N ILE A 398 1.86 -4.29 -24.47
CA ILE A 398 1.25 -2.96 -24.50
C ILE A 398 1.86 -2.12 -23.38
N ASN A 399 2.35 -0.94 -23.73
CA ASN A 399 2.90 0.02 -22.78
C ASN A 399 1.77 0.75 -22.03
N GLY A 400 2.03 1.17 -20.79
CA GLY A 400 1.08 1.94 -20.00
C GLY A 400 -0.19 1.17 -19.58
N GLN A 401 -0.08 -0.16 -19.54
CA GLN A 401 -1.12 -1.06 -19.08
C GLN A 401 -0.56 -2.00 -18.00
N ALA A 402 -1.43 -2.51 -17.15
CA ALA A 402 -1.11 -3.55 -16.18
C ALA A 402 -0.45 -4.78 -16.82
N ILE A 403 -0.02 -5.73 -16.02
CA ILE A 403 0.46 -7.02 -16.51
C ILE A 403 -0.73 -7.82 -17.03
N TYR A 404 -0.71 -8.10 -18.32
CA TYR A 404 -1.66 -9.01 -18.97
C TYR A 404 -1.14 -10.44 -18.90
N PRO A 405 -1.96 -11.38 -18.42
CA PRO A 405 -1.53 -12.78 -18.32
C PRO A 405 -1.31 -13.39 -19.72
N ASP A 406 -0.37 -14.34 -19.83
CA ASP A 406 -0.16 -15.15 -21.02
C ASP A 406 -1.33 -16.10 -21.25
N LEU A 407 -1.94 -16.57 -20.14
CA LEU A 407 -3.16 -17.37 -20.13
C LEU A 407 -4.22 -16.66 -19.31
N LEU A 408 -5.23 -16.14 -20.00
CA LEU A 408 -6.36 -15.49 -19.37
C LEU A 408 -7.30 -16.54 -18.76
N VAL A 409 -7.56 -16.42 -17.46
CA VAL A 409 -8.58 -17.20 -16.77
C VAL A 409 -9.77 -16.28 -16.53
N SER A 410 -10.89 -16.54 -17.16
CA SER A 410 -12.12 -15.80 -16.89
C SER A 410 -12.53 -16.06 -15.44
N ASN A 411 -12.68 -14.99 -14.68
CA ASN A 411 -13.19 -15.11 -13.31
C ASN A 411 -14.55 -15.80 -13.34
N PRO A 412 -14.74 -16.95 -12.69
CA PRO A 412 -16.10 -17.47 -12.52
C PRO A 412 -16.85 -16.47 -11.64
N VAL A 413 -17.95 -16.03 -12.18
CA VAL A 413 -18.88 -15.00 -11.73
C VAL A 413 -19.24 -15.16 -10.25
N ALA A 414 -19.43 -14.00 -9.61
CA ALA A 414 -20.10 -13.72 -8.35
C ALA A 414 -19.36 -14.16 -7.08
N GLU A 415 -19.29 -13.23 -6.13
CA GLU A 415 -18.96 -13.57 -4.76
C GLU A 415 -19.84 -14.72 -4.28
N PRO A 416 -19.25 -15.80 -3.79
CA PRO A 416 -20.01 -16.93 -3.32
C PRO A 416 -20.82 -16.55 -2.09
N ASN A 417 -22.11 -16.80 -2.12
CA ASN A 417 -23.01 -16.51 -1.00
C ASN A 417 -22.93 -17.54 0.14
N SER A 418 -22.09 -18.59 -0.03
CA SER A 418 -21.91 -19.63 0.99
C SER A 418 -20.49 -20.22 0.95
N SER A 419 -20.05 -20.86 2.06
CA SER A 419 -18.75 -21.56 2.14
C SER A 419 -18.67 -22.74 1.15
N ASP A 420 -19.79 -23.36 0.82
CA ASP A 420 -19.84 -24.49 -0.10
C ASP A 420 -19.69 -24.02 -1.55
N ASP A 421 -20.21 -22.84 -1.90
CA ASP A 421 -19.99 -22.21 -3.20
C ASP A 421 -18.52 -21.86 -3.42
N VAL A 422 -17.80 -21.41 -2.36
CA VAL A 422 -16.34 -21.16 -2.42
C VAL A 422 -15.58 -22.42 -2.73
N LYS A 423 -15.93 -23.54 -2.07
CA LYS A 423 -15.27 -24.83 -2.27
C LYS A 423 -15.51 -25.35 -3.70
N ASP A 424 -16.74 -25.24 -4.20
CA ASP A 424 -17.12 -25.67 -5.55
C ASP A 424 -16.47 -24.82 -6.65
N ILE A 425 -16.35 -23.50 -6.43
CA ILE A 425 -15.68 -22.58 -7.35
C ILE A 425 -14.17 -22.83 -7.34
N ALA A 426 -13.56 -23.01 -6.17
CA ALA A 426 -12.14 -23.33 -6.04
C ALA A 426 -11.81 -24.66 -6.70
N LEU A 427 -12.69 -25.68 -6.55
CA LEU A 427 -12.58 -26.99 -7.19
C LEU A 427 -12.69 -26.88 -8.71
N LYS A 428 -13.70 -26.17 -9.23
CA LYS A 428 -13.90 -25.95 -10.67
C LYS A 428 -12.75 -25.16 -11.29
N LEU A 429 -12.22 -24.14 -10.59
CA LEU A 429 -11.04 -23.40 -11.02
C LEU A 429 -9.80 -24.28 -11.08
N ALA A 430 -9.57 -25.08 -10.06
CA ALA A 430 -8.45 -26.03 -10.04
C ALA A 430 -8.59 -27.04 -11.18
N LEU A 431 -9.77 -27.64 -11.38
CA LEU A 431 -10.04 -28.64 -12.42
C LEU A 431 -9.91 -28.05 -13.83
N ASN A 432 -10.47 -26.86 -14.11
CA ASN A 432 -10.39 -26.21 -15.41
C ASN A 432 -8.98 -25.77 -15.78
N ASN A 433 -8.13 -25.46 -14.80
CA ASN A 433 -6.75 -25.02 -15.03
C ASN A 433 -5.74 -26.17 -15.01
N ILE A 434 -6.08 -27.32 -14.47
CA ILE A 434 -5.20 -28.49 -14.43
C ILE A 434 -4.79 -28.93 -15.83
N GLN A 435 -5.70 -28.94 -16.82
CA GLN A 435 -5.35 -29.32 -18.18
C GLN A 435 -4.37 -28.32 -18.83
N SER A 436 -4.59 -27.03 -18.58
CA SER A 436 -3.68 -25.98 -19.04
C SER A 436 -2.34 -26.03 -18.31
N LEU A 437 -2.34 -26.32 -17.00
CA LEU A 437 -1.13 -26.54 -16.20
C LEU A 437 -0.38 -27.80 -16.63
N LYS A 438 -1.07 -28.89 -16.94
CA LYS A 438 -0.47 -30.12 -17.51
C LYS A 438 0.25 -29.83 -18.82
N ASN A 439 -0.36 -29.04 -19.71
CA ASN A 439 0.26 -28.66 -20.98
C ASN A 439 1.49 -27.77 -20.82
N LEU A 440 1.54 -26.95 -19.75
CA LEU A 440 2.67 -26.06 -19.44
C LEU A 440 3.83 -26.77 -18.75
N ILE A 441 3.53 -27.70 -17.85
CA ILE A 441 4.54 -28.42 -17.05
C ILE A 441 5.13 -29.62 -17.85
N GLY A 442 4.44 -30.09 -18.92
CA GLY A 442 4.84 -31.18 -19.80
C GLY A 442 4.35 -32.56 -19.29
N ASP A 443 4.57 -33.59 -20.14
CA ASP A 443 4.05 -34.94 -19.97
C ASP A 443 4.62 -35.75 -18.79
N ASP A 444 5.55 -35.18 -18.00
CA ASP A 444 6.13 -35.81 -16.81
C ASP A 444 5.18 -35.86 -15.59
N VAL A 445 3.97 -35.37 -15.75
CA VAL A 445 2.93 -35.53 -14.72
C VAL A 445 2.28 -36.89 -14.94
N GLU A 446 2.63 -37.87 -14.13
CA GLU A 446 1.89 -39.16 -14.07
C GLU A 446 0.38 -38.86 -14.01
N LYS A 447 -0.42 -39.65 -14.71
CA LYS A 447 -1.85 -39.50 -14.86
C LYS A 447 -2.53 -39.23 -13.51
N ILE A 448 -2.75 -37.99 -13.20
CA ILE A 448 -3.60 -37.59 -12.09
C ILE A 448 -5.03 -37.76 -12.58
N ASP A 449 -5.70 -38.79 -12.08
CA ASP A 449 -7.14 -38.97 -12.35
C ASP A 449 -7.95 -38.02 -11.45
N ASP A 450 -9.19 -37.78 -11.87
CA ASP A 450 -10.10 -36.86 -11.15
C ASP A 450 -10.37 -37.32 -9.70
N LYS A 451 -10.24 -38.64 -9.40
CA LYS A 451 -10.36 -39.20 -8.05
C LYS A 451 -9.19 -38.81 -7.15
N THR A 452 -7.97 -38.76 -7.68
CA THR A 452 -6.77 -38.36 -6.96
C THR A 452 -6.84 -36.88 -6.60
N ILE A 453 -7.37 -36.05 -7.50
CA ILE A 453 -7.62 -34.61 -7.25
C ILE A 453 -8.68 -34.44 -6.18
N ASP A 454 -9.80 -35.16 -6.28
CA ASP A 454 -10.91 -35.10 -5.35
C ASP A 454 -10.48 -35.56 -3.94
N LEU A 455 -9.70 -36.64 -3.88
CA LEU A 455 -9.12 -37.16 -2.62
C LEU A 455 -8.13 -36.16 -1.99
N PHE A 456 -7.27 -35.53 -2.79
CA PHE A 456 -6.30 -34.52 -2.33
C PHE A 456 -7.02 -33.29 -1.78
N LEU A 457 -8.01 -32.78 -2.52
CA LEU A 457 -8.79 -31.62 -2.08
C LEU A 457 -9.64 -31.94 -0.83
N LYS A 458 -10.26 -33.12 -0.76
CA LYS A 458 -10.97 -33.57 0.43
C LYS A 458 -10.08 -33.77 1.63
N THR A 459 -8.84 -34.25 1.45
CA THR A 459 -7.89 -34.43 2.54
C THR A 459 -7.39 -33.09 3.06
N LYS A 460 -7.06 -32.14 2.16
CA LYS A 460 -6.60 -30.80 2.54
C LYS A 460 -7.71 -29.89 3.06
N LEU A 461 -8.93 -30.05 2.60
CA LEU A 461 -10.09 -29.36 3.15
C LEU A 461 -10.45 -29.86 4.56
N LYS A 462 -10.24 -31.17 4.86
CA LYS A 462 -10.36 -31.70 6.22
C LYS A 462 -9.34 -31.12 7.21
N ASP A 463 -8.10 -30.84 6.74
CA ASP A 463 -7.08 -30.17 7.55
C ASP A 463 -7.46 -28.71 7.83
N TRP A 464 -8.44 -28.15 7.12
CA TRP A 464 -9.00 -26.81 7.32
C TRP A 464 -10.25 -26.79 8.21
N GLU A 465 -10.92 -27.94 8.35
CA GLU A 465 -12.09 -28.12 9.21
C GLU A 465 -11.71 -28.53 10.65
N ASN A 466 -10.46 -28.91 10.89
CA ASN A 466 -9.83 -29.18 12.20
C ASN A 466 -8.82 -28.09 12.56
#